data_808f97d704b708019a11c828be10f5c2
#
_entry.id   808f97d704b708019a11c828be10f5c2
#
_cell.length_a   1.000
_cell.length_b   1.000
_cell.length_c   1.000
_cell.angle_alpha   90.00
_cell.angle_beta   90.00
_cell.angle_gamma   90.00
#
_symmetry.space_group_name_H-M   'P 1'
#
loop_
_entity.id
_entity.type
_entity.pdbx_description
1 polymer ?
#
loop_
_entity_poly.entity_id
_entity_poly.type
_entity_poly.pdbx_seq_one_letter_code
_entity_poly.pdbx_strand_id
1 'polypeptide(L)'
;MRAQKIAVRSVPFSRVQSVNKATQTETKPAEFSVGQKVVYPGHGVGQVQTIETKEIAGTKISFYMIRILESDVTVMVPINKVASVGLRAVVSSKEIEDVYSMLRDKKIVVEQTTWNRRYREYMDKIKTGLIFEIGTVVRDLCVIRQDKVLSFGEKKMLELAKGLLVKELAIGEGSDEPTIEAQIEQIFTAVA
;
A
#
# COMPACT_ATOMS: atom_id res chain seq x y z
N MET A 1 -9.21 64.22 -49.86
CA MET A 1 -8.73 63.24 -48.91
C MET A 1 -9.85 62.25 -48.65
N ARG A 2 -9.69 60.96 -49.08
CA ARG A 2 -10.71 59.92 -49.01
C ARG A 2 -10.65 59.25 -47.68
N ALA A 3 -11.74 59.22 -46.92
CA ALA A 3 -11.90 58.42 -45.71
C ALA A 3 -12.30 57.01 -46.13
N GLN A 4 -11.48 56.02 -45.77
CA GLN A 4 -11.79 54.61 -45.95
C GLN A 4 -12.67 54.11 -44.79
N LYS A 5 -13.86 53.60 -45.15
CA LYS A 5 -14.77 52.90 -44.27
C LYS A 5 -14.24 51.47 -44.02
N ILE A 6 -13.92 51.14 -42.77
CA ILE A 6 -13.61 49.77 -42.35
C ILE A 6 -14.93 49.05 -42.08
N ALA A 7 -15.21 48.02 -42.88
CA ALA A 7 -16.36 47.13 -42.69
C ALA A 7 -16.10 46.14 -41.59
N VAL A 8 -16.86 46.22 -40.50
CA VAL A 8 -16.88 45.23 -39.43
C VAL A 8 -17.74 44.04 -39.90
N ARG A 9 -17.10 42.91 -40.17
CA ARG A 9 -17.79 41.65 -40.44
C ARG A 9 -18.30 41.07 -39.11
N SER A 10 -19.61 41.01 -38.97
CA SER A 10 -20.29 40.24 -37.90
C SER A 10 -20.15 38.75 -38.12
N VAL A 11 -19.57 38.07 -37.16
CA VAL A 11 -19.48 36.61 -37.11
C VAL A 11 -20.77 36.05 -36.48
N PRO A 12 -21.45 35.07 -37.07
CA PRO A 12 -22.67 34.54 -36.46
C PRO A 12 -22.31 33.68 -35.22
N PHE A 13 -23.02 33.96 -34.14
CA PHE A 13 -22.96 33.25 -32.88
C PHE A 13 -23.55 31.85 -33.08
N SER A 14 -22.69 30.87 -33.36
CA SER A 14 -23.09 29.46 -33.44
C SER A 14 -23.42 28.95 -32.05
N ARG A 15 -24.64 28.55 -31.92
CA ARG A 15 -25.33 27.86 -30.84
C ARG A 15 -24.44 26.73 -30.26
N VAL A 16 -23.90 26.93 -29.04
CA VAL A 16 -23.25 25.90 -28.26
C VAL A 16 -24.32 24.89 -27.85
N GLN A 17 -24.35 23.77 -28.54
CA GLN A 17 -25.10 22.60 -28.09
C GLN A 17 -24.41 22.08 -26.85
N SER A 18 -25.05 22.19 -25.71
CA SER A 18 -24.70 21.50 -24.47
C SER A 18 -24.84 19.99 -24.69
N VAL A 19 -23.71 19.36 -24.98
CA VAL A 19 -23.60 17.90 -24.93
C VAL A 19 -23.51 17.53 -23.47
N ASN A 20 -24.63 17.20 -22.86
CA ASN A 20 -24.71 16.44 -21.64
C ASN A 20 -24.14 15.05 -21.92
N LYS A 21 -22.83 14.92 -21.90
CA LYS A 21 -22.16 13.62 -21.85
C LYS A 21 -22.27 13.14 -20.42
N ALA A 22 -23.38 12.44 -20.12
CA ALA A 22 -23.44 11.59 -18.93
C ALA A 22 -22.24 10.65 -19.01
N THR A 23 -21.22 10.95 -18.21
CA THR A 23 -20.06 10.07 -18.01
C THR A 23 -20.60 8.82 -17.34
N GLN A 24 -20.95 7.82 -18.14
CA GLN A 24 -21.12 6.44 -17.66
C GLN A 24 -19.74 6.07 -17.12
N THR A 25 -19.60 6.09 -15.78
CA THR A 25 -18.42 5.58 -15.11
C THR A 25 -18.47 4.07 -15.32
N GLU A 26 -17.78 3.59 -16.35
CA GLU A 26 -17.58 2.17 -16.58
C GLU A 26 -17.02 1.58 -15.28
N THR A 27 -17.79 0.71 -14.66
CA THR A 27 -17.38 -0.01 -13.46
C THR A 27 -16.25 -0.94 -13.90
N LYS A 28 -14.99 -0.59 -13.60
CA LYS A 28 -13.85 -1.47 -13.83
C LYS A 28 -14.19 -2.85 -13.26
N PRO A 29 -13.96 -3.96 -13.99
CA PRO A 29 -14.24 -5.29 -13.48
C PRO A 29 -13.50 -5.52 -12.16
N ALA A 30 -14.10 -6.27 -11.25
CA ALA A 30 -13.52 -6.59 -9.96
C ALA A 30 -12.18 -7.32 -10.15
N GLU A 31 -11.11 -6.77 -9.60
CA GLU A 31 -9.76 -7.33 -9.67
C GLU A 31 -9.57 -8.44 -8.64
N PHE A 32 -10.30 -8.37 -7.50
CA PHE A 32 -10.25 -9.34 -6.41
C PHE A 32 -11.60 -10.03 -6.23
N SER A 33 -11.54 -11.30 -5.80
CA SER A 33 -12.72 -12.13 -5.54
C SER A 33 -13.07 -12.15 -4.04
N VAL A 34 -14.34 -12.45 -3.73
CA VAL A 34 -14.78 -12.68 -2.35
C VAL A 34 -14.01 -13.87 -1.76
N GLY A 35 -13.56 -13.75 -0.53
CA GLY A 35 -12.70 -14.72 0.16
C GLY A 35 -11.19 -14.53 -0.11
N GLN A 36 -10.80 -13.76 -1.13
CA GLN A 36 -9.40 -13.51 -1.44
C GLN A 36 -8.73 -12.66 -0.36
N LYS A 37 -7.49 -13.03 -0.01
CA LYS A 37 -6.62 -12.24 0.87
C LYS A 37 -5.92 -11.16 0.05
N VAL A 38 -5.89 -9.95 0.59
CA VAL A 38 -5.33 -8.75 -0.03
C VAL A 38 -4.55 -7.95 1.00
N VAL A 39 -3.61 -7.13 0.57
CA VAL A 39 -2.85 -6.23 1.45
C VAL A 39 -3.38 -4.81 1.32
N TYR A 40 -3.80 -4.23 2.45
CA TYR A 40 -4.18 -2.83 2.56
C TYR A 40 -3.00 -2.03 3.15
N PRO A 41 -2.44 -1.06 2.43
CA PRO A 41 -1.26 -0.32 2.85
C PRO A 41 -1.37 0.27 4.26
N GLY A 42 -0.33 0.06 5.07
CA GLY A 42 -0.27 0.54 6.45
C GLY A 42 -1.14 -0.24 7.47
N HIS A 43 -2.02 -1.13 7.00
CA HIS A 43 -2.92 -1.93 7.86
C HIS A 43 -2.69 -3.44 7.74
N GLY A 44 -1.85 -3.88 6.80
CA GLY A 44 -1.52 -5.29 6.62
C GLY A 44 -2.55 -6.08 5.83
N VAL A 45 -2.63 -7.38 6.10
CA VAL A 45 -3.47 -8.30 5.34
C VAL A 45 -4.91 -8.25 5.78
N GLY A 46 -5.81 -8.18 4.81
CA GLY A 46 -7.26 -8.31 4.99
C GLY A 46 -7.84 -9.38 4.06
N GLN A 47 -9.11 -9.70 4.26
CA GLN A 47 -9.87 -10.60 3.42
C GLN A 47 -11.08 -9.88 2.83
N VAL A 48 -11.29 -10.03 1.53
CA VAL A 48 -12.49 -9.52 0.87
C VAL A 48 -13.70 -10.34 1.34
N GLN A 49 -14.59 -9.72 2.11
CA GLN A 49 -15.79 -10.37 2.65
C GLN A 49 -16.91 -10.40 1.63
N THR A 50 -17.21 -9.23 1.05
CA THR A 50 -18.28 -9.04 0.07
C THR A 50 -17.91 -7.95 -0.92
N ILE A 51 -18.62 -7.92 -2.05
CA ILE A 51 -18.59 -6.81 -3.00
C ILE A 51 -19.98 -6.21 -3.00
N GLU A 52 -20.12 -4.96 -2.57
CA GLU A 52 -21.38 -4.26 -2.47
C GLU A 52 -21.44 -3.10 -3.47
N THR A 53 -22.59 -2.93 -4.11
CA THR A 53 -22.85 -1.76 -4.96
C THR A 53 -23.80 -0.82 -4.22
N LYS A 54 -23.34 0.42 -4.02
CA LYS A 54 -24.12 1.49 -3.37
C LYS A 54 -24.35 2.63 -4.34
N GLU A 55 -25.52 3.24 -4.25
CA GLU A 55 -25.82 4.46 -5.00
C GLU A 55 -25.45 5.68 -4.16
N ILE A 56 -24.52 6.48 -4.66
CA ILE A 56 -24.06 7.70 -4.00
C ILE A 56 -24.24 8.86 -5.00
N ALA A 57 -25.05 9.83 -4.61
CA ALA A 57 -25.37 10.99 -5.45
C ALA A 57 -25.82 10.63 -6.89
N GLY A 58 -26.69 9.60 -7.01
CA GLY A 58 -27.21 9.12 -8.30
C GLY A 58 -26.24 8.28 -9.13
N THR A 59 -25.04 7.95 -8.60
CA THR A 59 -24.05 7.12 -9.27
C THR A 59 -23.90 5.79 -8.54
N LYS A 60 -23.97 4.67 -9.26
CA LYS A 60 -23.73 3.33 -8.71
C LYS A 60 -22.21 3.08 -8.63
N ILE A 61 -21.71 2.85 -7.42
CA ILE A 61 -20.31 2.56 -7.14
C ILE A 61 -20.23 1.22 -6.42
N SER A 62 -19.37 0.33 -6.91
CA SER A 62 -19.08 -0.95 -6.27
C SER A 62 -17.88 -0.84 -5.35
N PHE A 63 -17.94 -1.49 -4.20
CA PHE A 63 -16.96 -1.46 -3.13
C PHE A 63 -16.55 -2.86 -2.73
N TYR A 64 -15.26 -3.04 -2.43
CA TYR A 64 -14.79 -4.17 -1.64
C TYR A 64 -15.03 -3.89 -0.16
N MET A 65 -15.66 -4.81 0.54
CA MET A 65 -15.72 -4.86 2.00
C MET A 65 -14.59 -5.75 2.48
N ILE A 66 -13.55 -5.17 3.03
CA ILE A 66 -12.32 -5.87 3.41
C ILE A 66 -12.21 -5.88 4.92
N ARG A 67 -12.18 -7.08 5.54
CA ARG A 67 -11.90 -7.25 6.96
C ARG A 67 -10.41 -7.37 7.16
N ILE A 68 -9.80 -6.45 7.91
CA ILE A 68 -8.39 -6.49 8.29
C ILE A 68 -8.21 -7.58 9.36
N LEU A 69 -7.30 -8.52 9.13
CA LEU A 69 -7.15 -9.71 9.98
C LEU A 69 -6.62 -9.39 11.37
N GLU A 70 -5.87 -8.30 11.53
CA GLU A 70 -5.26 -7.94 12.82
C GLU A 70 -6.19 -7.16 13.73
N SER A 71 -6.92 -6.21 13.19
CA SER A 71 -7.77 -5.28 13.95
C SER A 71 -9.24 -5.61 13.92
N ASP A 72 -9.66 -6.60 13.13
CA ASP A 72 -11.05 -6.94 12.83
C ASP A 72 -11.89 -5.77 12.24
N VAL A 73 -11.22 -4.69 11.86
CA VAL A 73 -11.88 -3.53 11.26
C VAL A 73 -12.26 -3.85 9.80
N THR A 74 -13.48 -3.52 9.43
CA THR A 74 -13.93 -3.61 8.03
C THR A 74 -13.70 -2.28 7.33
N VAL A 75 -12.93 -2.31 6.25
CA VAL A 75 -12.63 -1.17 5.39
C VAL A 75 -13.42 -1.29 4.09
N MET A 76 -13.97 -0.18 3.63
CA MET A 76 -14.73 -0.11 2.39
C MET A 76 -13.90 0.60 1.31
N VAL A 77 -13.51 -0.13 0.25
CA VAL A 77 -12.65 0.37 -0.82
C VAL A 77 -13.40 0.40 -2.15
N PRO A 78 -13.60 1.57 -2.77
CA PRO A 78 -14.20 1.63 -4.11
C PRO A 78 -13.35 0.87 -5.13
N ILE A 79 -13.97 0.04 -5.98
CA ILE A 79 -13.26 -0.78 -6.98
C ILE A 79 -12.44 0.11 -7.94
N ASN A 80 -12.94 1.27 -8.31
CA ASN A 80 -12.26 2.22 -9.18
C ASN A 80 -11.08 2.96 -8.50
N LYS A 81 -10.89 2.78 -7.18
CA LYS A 81 -9.82 3.41 -6.38
C LYS A 81 -8.76 2.41 -5.91
N VAL A 82 -8.85 1.14 -6.26
CA VAL A 82 -7.92 0.07 -5.88
C VAL A 82 -6.46 0.50 -6.11
N ALA A 83 -6.12 0.93 -7.32
CA ALA A 83 -4.77 1.36 -7.65
C ALA A 83 -4.30 2.61 -6.87
N SER A 84 -5.20 3.58 -6.64
CA SER A 84 -4.86 4.81 -5.91
C SER A 84 -4.70 4.60 -4.41
N VAL A 85 -5.40 3.60 -3.85
CA VAL A 85 -5.29 3.19 -2.45
C VAL A 85 -4.07 2.28 -2.24
N GLY A 86 -3.57 1.64 -3.32
CA GLY A 86 -2.46 0.69 -3.25
C GLY A 86 -2.87 -0.69 -2.75
N LEU A 87 -4.17 -1.04 -2.84
CA LEU A 87 -4.64 -2.39 -2.51
C LEU A 87 -4.03 -3.39 -3.50
N ARG A 88 -3.39 -4.45 -3.00
CA ARG A 88 -2.69 -5.44 -3.81
C ARG A 88 -2.94 -6.87 -3.32
N ALA A 89 -2.61 -7.85 -4.14
CA ALA A 89 -2.56 -9.24 -3.72
C ALA A 89 -1.45 -9.47 -2.69
N VAL A 90 -1.57 -10.55 -1.92
CA VAL A 90 -0.49 -11.07 -1.07
C VAL A 90 0.67 -11.50 -1.95
N VAL A 91 1.89 -11.39 -1.42
CA VAL A 91 3.13 -11.73 -2.12
C VAL A 91 3.17 -13.15 -2.66
N SER A 92 3.81 -13.30 -3.82
CA SER A 92 4.09 -14.58 -4.45
C SER A 92 5.32 -15.25 -3.83
N SER A 93 5.48 -16.57 -4.05
CA SER A 93 6.64 -17.34 -3.56
C SER A 93 7.98 -16.75 -4.01
N LYS A 94 8.05 -16.21 -5.22
CA LYS A 94 9.26 -15.54 -5.72
C LYS A 94 9.60 -14.27 -4.93
N GLU A 95 8.61 -13.42 -4.69
CA GLU A 95 8.80 -12.20 -3.89
C GLU A 95 9.21 -12.53 -2.45
N ILE A 96 8.71 -13.64 -1.89
CA ILE A 96 9.10 -14.13 -0.57
C ILE A 96 10.60 -14.49 -0.53
N GLU A 97 11.09 -15.24 -1.52
CA GLU A 97 12.52 -15.57 -1.63
C GLU A 97 13.39 -14.31 -1.75
N ASP A 98 12.95 -13.34 -2.56
CA ASP A 98 13.62 -12.06 -2.73
C ASP A 98 13.65 -11.26 -1.41
N VAL A 99 12.57 -11.26 -0.63
CA VAL A 99 12.51 -10.64 0.71
C VAL A 99 13.50 -11.29 1.67
N TYR A 100 13.54 -12.62 1.75
CA TYR A 100 14.51 -13.32 2.59
C TYR A 100 15.96 -13.06 2.15
N SER A 101 16.21 -13.00 0.84
CA SER A 101 17.52 -12.61 0.30
C SER A 101 17.94 -11.21 0.76
N MET A 102 17.02 -10.25 0.67
CA MET A 102 17.23 -8.89 1.13
C MET A 102 17.47 -8.80 2.65
N LEU A 103 16.73 -9.58 3.47
CA LEU A 103 16.93 -9.62 4.92
C LEU A 103 18.29 -10.19 5.32
N ARG A 104 18.85 -11.12 4.53
CA ARG A 104 20.20 -11.71 4.75
C ARG A 104 21.33 -10.75 4.37
N ASP A 105 21.07 -9.73 3.57
CA ASP A 105 22.08 -8.73 3.23
C ASP A 105 22.30 -7.75 4.38
N LYS A 106 23.29 -8.06 5.23
CA LYS A 106 23.68 -7.30 6.42
C LYS A 106 24.76 -6.23 6.14
N LYS A 107 25.28 -6.16 4.92
CA LYS A 107 26.37 -5.23 4.53
C LYS A 107 25.90 -3.77 4.38
N ILE A 108 24.81 -3.40 5.03
CA ILE A 108 24.22 -2.10 4.89
C ILE A 108 24.70 -1.21 6.02
N VAL A 109 25.19 -0.06 5.65
CA VAL A 109 25.46 1.03 6.58
C VAL A 109 24.15 1.79 6.78
N VAL A 110 23.51 1.58 7.92
CA VAL A 110 22.33 2.40 8.28
C VAL A 110 22.83 3.82 8.55
N GLU A 111 22.34 4.79 7.78
CA GLU A 111 22.71 6.20 7.99
C GLU A 111 22.46 6.62 9.43
N GLN A 112 23.51 7.17 10.08
CA GLN A 112 23.42 7.72 11.44
C GLN A 112 22.68 9.06 11.45
N THR A 113 21.42 9.05 11.11
CA THR A 113 20.55 10.23 11.18
C THR A 113 19.79 10.27 12.51
N THR A 114 19.21 11.43 12.84
CA THR A 114 18.40 11.57 14.06
C THR A 114 17.19 10.64 14.01
N TRP A 115 16.76 10.14 15.19
CA TRP A 115 15.57 9.26 15.27
C TRP A 115 14.34 9.89 14.62
N ASN A 116 14.08 11.17 14.81
CA ASN A 116 12.91 11.84 14.22
C ASN A 116 12.91 11.80 12.69
N ARG A 117 14.08 11.88 12.06
CA ARG A 117 14.20 11.74 10.60
C ARG A 117 13.96 10.32 10.17
N ARG A 118 14.63 9.34 10.78
CA ARG A 118 14.43 7.91 10.50
C ARG A 118 13.00 7.47 10.74
N TYR A 119 12.36 7.97 11.80
CA TYR A 119 10.95 7.66 12.11
C TYR A 119 10.03 8.03 10.94
N ARG A 120 10.19 9.23 10.36
CA ARG A 120 9.39 9.66 9.21
C ARG A 120 9.65 8.77 7.99
N GLU A 121 10.92 8.54 7.67
CA GLU A 121 11.33 7.68 6.54
C GLU A 121 10.78 6.25 6.69
N TYR A 122 10.86 5.66 7.88
CA TYR A 122 10.32 4.32 8.15
C TYR A 122 8.79 4.29 8.09
N MET A 123 8.12 5.29 8.63
CA MET A 123 6.66 5.40 8.54
C MET A 123 6.19 5.57 7.09
N ASP A 124 6.92 6.33 6.29
CA ASP A 124 6.58 6.49 4.88
C ASP A 124 6.76 5.16 4.12
N LYS A 125 7.83 4.41 4.39
CA LYS A 125 8.03 3.05 3.87
C LYS A 125 6.90 2.10 4.27
N ILE A 126 6.50 2.08 5.54
CA ILE A 126 5.40 1.23 6.02
C ILE A 126 4.07 1.60 5.34
N LYS A 127 3.81 2.89 5.14
CA LYS A 127 2.59 3.38 4.47
C LYS A 127 2.50 2.99 3.01
N THR A 128 3.61 2.70 2.33
CA THR A 128 3.56 2.18 0.95
C THR A 128 2.85 0.83 0.87
N GLY A 129 2.88 0.05 1.95
CA GLY A 129 2.39 -1.33 1.97
C GLY A 129 3.22 -2.30 1.15
N LEU A 130 4.37 -1.87 0.60
CA LEU A 130 5.26 -2.74 -0.17
C LEU A 130 6.11 -3.58 0.79
N ILE A 131 6.07 -4.91 0.62
CA ILE A 131 6.74 -5.84 1.54
C ILE A 131 8.25 -5.61 1.62
N PHE A 132 8.90 -5.24 0.50
CA PHE A 132 10.33 -4.92 0.47
C PHE A 132 10.66 -3.68 1.30
N GLU A 133 9.82 -2.64 1.25
CA GLU A 133 9.99 -1.43 2.06
C GLU A 133 9.82 -1.73 3.55
N ILE A 134 8.80 -2.54 3.90
CA ILE A 134 8.58 -3.01 5.28
C ILE A 134 9.76 -3.87 5.74
N GLY A 135 10.21 -4.81 4.91
CA GLY A 135 11.38 -5.66 5.17
C GLY A 135 12.65 -4.85 5.37
N THR A 136 12.85 -3.77 4.61
CA THR A 136 13.98 -2.84 4.80
C THR A 136 13.96 -2.22 6.20
N VAL A 137 12.78 -1.78 6.69
CA VAL A 137 12.65 -1.23 8.05
C VAL A 137 13.00 -2.27 9.12
N VAL A 138 12.52 -3.51 8.96
CA VAL A 138 12.85 -4.62 9.88
C VAL A 138 14.34 -4.88 9.88
N ARG A 139 14.96 -5.02 8.70
CA ARG A 139 16.39 -5.28 8.54
C ARG A 139 17.23 -4.20 9.20
N ASP A 140 16.98 -2.94 8.87
CA ASP A 140 17.75 -1.80 9.38
C ASP A 140 17.69 -1.71 10.92
N LEU A 141 16.50 -1.92 11.50
CA LEU A 141 16.33 -1.92 12.96
C LEU A 141 16.96 -3.15 13.63
N CYS A 142 16.93 -4.32 12.97
CA CYS A 142 17.62 -5.50 13.47
C CYS A 142 19.15 -5.35 13.42
N VAL A 143 19.70 -4.71 12.38
CA VAL A 143 21.13 -4.38 12.30
C VAL A 143 21.53 -3.39 13.42
N ILE A 144 20.75 -2.31 13.61
CA ILE A 144 20.98 -1.37 14.71
C ILE A 144 20.93 -2.07 16.07
N ARG A 145 20.03 -3.04 16.25
CA ARG A 145 19.89 -3.83 17.50
C ARG A 145 21.14 -4.64 17.84
N GLN A 146 21.95 -5.02 16.84
CA GLN A 146 23.23 -5.71 17.08
C GLN A 146 24.28 -4.79 17.67
N ASP A 147 24.29 -3.52 17.30
CA ASP A 147 25.30 -2.55 17.73
C ASP A 147 24.93 -1.83 19.04
N LYS A 148 23.62 -1.61 19.27
CA LYS A 148 23.13 -0.88 20.45
C LYS A 148 21.75 -1.33 20.88
N VAL A 149 21.40 -1.04 22.13
CA VAL A 149 20.03 -1.22 22.63
C VAL A 149 19.10 -0.22 21.93
N LEU A 150 18.02 -0.75 21.32
CA LEU A 150 17.01 0.08 20.69
C LEU A 150 16.25 0.94 21.73
N SER A 151 16.04 2.20 21.39
CA SER A 151 15.14 3.08 22.13
C SER A 151 13.69 2.58 22.12
N PHE A 152 12.84 3.12 22.97
CA PHE A 152 11.43 2.73 23.01
C PHE A 152 10.73 2.93 21.64
N GLY A 153 10.98 4.06 20.98
CA GLY A 153 10.42 4.35 19.65
C GLY A 153 10.92 3.38 18.57
N GLU A 154 12.23 3.02 18.59
CA GLU A 154 12.80 2.06 17.66
C GLU A 154 12.22 0.65 17.89
N LYS A 155 12.02 0.23 19.15
CA LYS A 155 11.37 -1.05 19.49
C LYS A 155 9.94 -1.10 18.97
N LYS A 156 9.15 -0.06 19.17
CA LYS A 156 7.76 0.01 18.69
C LYS A 156 7.67 0.00 17.16
N MET A 157 8.60 0.66 16.48
CA MET A 157 8.69 0.64 15.03
C MET A 157 9.03 -0.76 14.51
N LEU A 158 10.01 -1.43 15.13
CA LEU A 158 10.39 -2.81 14.77
C LEU A 158 9.22 -3.77 14.99
N GLU A 159 8.51 -3.66 16.11
CA GLU A 159 7.35 -4.49 16.44
C GLU A 159 6.25 -4.33 15.38
N LEU A 160 5.93 -3.08 15.00
CA LEU A 160 4.94 -2.79 13.96
C LEU A 160 5.36 -3.35 12.60
N ALA A 161 6.57 -3.04 12.14
CA ALA A 161 7.05 -3.49 10.83
C ALA A 161 7.19 -5.02 10.77
N LYS A 162 7.70 -5.65 11.85
CA LYS A 162 7.84 -7.11 11.95
C LYS A 162 6.49 -7.80 11.93
N GLY A 163 5.48 -7.28 12.66
CA GLY A 163 4.13 -7.83 12.65
C GLY A 163 3.51 -7.83 11.26
N LEU A 164 3.62 -6.72 10.51
CA LEU A 164 3.13 -6.62 9.14
C LEU A 164 3.85 -7.61 8.20
N LEU A 165 5.18 -7.69 8.30
CA LEU A 165 6.02 -8.57 7.47
C LEU A 165 5.72 -10.04 7.73
N VAL A 166 5.74 -10.47 8.99
CA VAL A 166 5.50 -11.85 9.41
C VAL A 166 4.14 -12.35 8.95
N LYS A 167 3.10 -11.56 9.15
CA LYS A 167 1.74 -11.92 8.79
C LYS A 167 1.57 -12.10 7.29
N GLU A 168 2.14 -11.22 6.48
CA GLU A 168 2.06 -11.35 5.03
C GLU A 168 2.86 -12.55 4.51
N LEU A 169 4.08 -12.77 5.03
CA LEU A 169 4.90 -13.93 4.68
C LEU A 169 4.22 -15.25 5.08
N ALA A 170 3.68 -15.33 6.30
CA ALA A 170 2.96 -16.52 6.77
C ALA A 170 1.79 -16.89 5.85
N ILE A 171 1.03 -15.91 5.43
CA ILE A 171 -0.07 -16.10 4.49
C ILE A 171 0.42 -16.51 3.10
N GLY A 172 1.50 -15.88 2.61
CA GLY A 172 2.09 -16.17 1.30
C GLY A 172 2.73 -17.55 1.22
N GLU A 173 3.36 -18.02 2.31
CA GLU A 173 3.96 -19.37 2.41
C GLU A 173 2.95 -20.46 2.82
N GLY A 174 1.76 -20.08 3.31
CA GLY A 174 0.83 -21.02 3.92
C GLY A 174 1.35 -21.61 5.24
N SER A 175 2.18 -20.84 5.95
CA SER A 175 2.80 -21.18 7.23
C SER A 175 2.15 -20.42 8.40
N ASP A 176 2.57 -20.70 9.63
CA ASP A 176 2.14 -19.95 10.80
C ASP A 176 3.09 -18.78 11.14
N GLU A 177 2.58 -17.77 11.83
CA GLU A 177 3.33 -16.57 12.19
C GLU A 177 4.55 -16.89 13.10
N PRO A 178 4.45 -17.77 14.13
CA PRO A 178 5.60 -18.14 14.95
C PRO A 178 6.76 -18.77 14.16
N THR A 179 6.46 -19.61 13.17
CA THR A 179 7.49 -20.22 12.30
C THR A 179 8.23 -19.14 11.49
N ILE A 180 7.49 -18.23 10.85
CA ILE A 180 8.08 -17.11 10.11
C ILE A 180 8.89 -16.19 11.02
N GLU A 181 8.37 -15.90 12.21
CA GLU A 181 9.07 -15.09 13.19
C GLU A 181 10.41 -15.70 13.60
N ALA A 182 10.44 -17.01 13.86
CA ALA A 182 11.66 -17.74 14.16
C ALA A 182 12.66 -17.73 13.00
N GLN A 183 12.20 -17.88 11.75
CA GLN A 183 13.06 -17.80 10.56
C GLN A 183 13.70 -16.42 10.43
N ILE A 184 12.92 -15.34 10.62
CA ILE A 184 13.45 -13.96 10.59
C ILE A 184 14.47 -13.74 11.70
N GLU A 185 14.18 -14.17 12.95
CA GLU A 185 15.15 -14.04 14.05
C GLU A 185 16.44 -14.82 13.80
N GLN A 186 16.35 -16.03 13.24
CA GLN A 186 17.54 -16.81 12.86
C GLN A 186 18.45 -16.07 11.89
N ILE A 187 17.89 -15.32 10.93
CA ILE A 187 18.68 -14.52 9.99
C ILE A 187 19.58 -13.51 10.72
N PHE A 188 19.08 -12.94 11.83
CA PHE A 188 19.81 -11.89 12.56
C PHE A 188 20.61 -12.43 13.76
N THR A 189 20.31 -13.63 14.26
CA THR A 189 21.09 -14.28 15.33
C THR A 189 22.24 -15.15 14.80
N ALA A 190 22.15 -15.64 13.57
CA ALA A 190 23.20 -16.46 12.93
C ALA A 190 24.40 -15.58 12.49
N VAL A 191 25.03 -14.85 13.45
CA VAL A 191 26.30 -14.14 13.27
C VAL A 191 27.12 -14.36 14.52
N ALA A 192 27.90 -15.38 14.47
CA ALA A 192 29.13 -15.48 15.23
C ALA A 192 30.29 -15.66 14.25
#